data_deb456c00fa58b63eb40dab8f356decf
#
_entry.id   deb456c00fa58b63eb40dab8f356decf
#
_cell.length_a   1.000
_cell.length_b   1.000
_cell.length_c   1.000
_cell.angle_alpha   90.00
_cell.angle_beta   90.00
_cell.angle_gamma   90.00
#
_symmetry.space_group_name_H-M   'P 1'
#
loop_
_entity.id
_entity.type
_entity.pdbx_description
1 polymer ?
#
loop_
_entity_poly.entity_id
_entity_poly.type
_entity_poly.pdbx_seq_one_letter_code
_entity_poly.pdbx_strand_id
1 'polypeptide(L)'
;MLRTIRVQHEDFDAAVESAKLTQGRTDIGAVVTFAGLCRDEGGKLAALELEHYPGMAEEEMSRVVDQAIERWPLQGVTVIHRYGKIAPGAQIVLVVTASSHRVAAFEAATFLMDYLKTRAPFWKKEHHKDGTAAVSYTHLTLPTIYSV
;
A
#
# COMPACT_ATOMS: atom_id res chain seq x y z
N MET A 1 12.81 -16.00 -3.77
CA MET A 1 12.27 -14.65 -3.72
C MET A 1 11.54 -14.44 -2.41
N LEU A 2 11.80 -13.35 -1.71
CA LEU A 2 11.09 -13.03 -0.48
C LEU A 2 9.84 -12.19 -0.78
N ARG A 3 8.71 -12.60 -0.26
CA ARG A 3 7.42 -12.00 -0.54
C ARG A 3 6.65 -11.82 0.76
N THR A 4 6.25 -10.58 1.05
CA THR A 4 5.49 -10.24 2.24
C THR A 4 4.25 -9.46 1.85
N ILE A 5 3.08 -9.94 2.24
CA ILE A 5 1.81 -9.27 2.02
C ILE A 5 1.07 -9.28 3.34
N ARG A 6 0.80 -8.09 3.90
CA ARG A 6 0.08 -7.97 5.17
C ARG A 6 -0.97 -6.87 5.10
N VAL A 7 -2.10 -7.13 5.74
CA VAL A 7 -3.12 -6.13 6.05
C VAL A 7 -3.18 -6.10 7.57
N GLN A 8 -2.85 -4.96 8.18
CA GLN A 8 -2.69 -4.86 9.62
C GLN A 8 -3.14 -3.50 10.14
N HIS A 9 -3.54 -3.46 11.39
CA HIS A 9 -3.87 -2.20 12.06
C HIS A 9 -2.60 -1.46 12.51
N GLU A 10 -1.60 -2.21 12.95
CA GLU A 10 -0.38 -1.68 13.53
C GLU A 10 0.45 -0.93 12.49
N ASP A 11 1.21 0.04 12.98
CA ASP A 11 2.19 0.74 12.15
C ASP A 11 3.29 -0.22 11.70
N PHE A 12 4.12 0.24 10.80
CA PHE A 12 5.26 -0.53 10.29
C PHE A 12 6.49 0.37 10.24
N ASP A 13 7.65 -0.26 10.24
CA ASP A 13 8.94 0.42 10.08
C ASP A 13 9.45 0.15 8.67
N ALA A 14 9.39 1.16 7.81
CA ALA A 14 9.76 1.01 6.40
C ALA A 14 11.22 0.59 6.23
N ALA A 15 12.12 1.12 7.07
CA ALA A 15 13.54 0.78 6.98
C ALA A 15 13.78 -0.69 7.34
N VAL A 16 13.10 -1.18 8.37
CA VAL A 16 13.20 -2.58 8.79
C VAL A 16 12.65 -3.49 7.70
N GLU A 17 11.50 -3.18 7.14
CA GLU A 17 10.89 -4.01 6.09
C GLU A 17 11.74 -4.03 4.83
N SER A 18 12.32 -2.90 4.44
CA SER A 18 13.25 -2.85 3.30
C SER A 18 14.49 -3.70 3.54
N ALA A 19 15.06 -3.60 4.74
CA ALA A 19 16.28 -4.35 5.08
C ALA A 19 16.04 -5.86 5.03
N LYS A 20 14.85 -6.32 5.38
CA LYS A 20 14.52 -7.75 5.31
C LYS A 20 14.66 -8.32 3.90
N LEU A 21 14.40 -7.52 2.88
CA LEU A 21 14.49 -8.00 1.49
C LEU A 21 15.92 -8.16 1.02
N THR A 22 16.85 -7.43 1.58
CA THR A 22 18.25 -7.44 1.11
C THR A 22 19.20 -8.21 2.02
N GLN A 23 18.73 -8.59 3.19
CA GLN A 23 19.59 -9.24 4.18
C GLN A 23 20.18 -10.54 3.66
N GLY A 24 21.50 -10.63 3.69
CA GLY A 24 22.22 -11.79 3.21
C GLY A 24 22.22 -11.96 1.69
N ARG A 25 21.80 -10.96 0.93
CA ARG A 25 21.70 -11.02 -0.53
C ARG A 25 22.73 -10.09 -1.17
N THR A 26 23.39 -10.60 -2.22
CA THR A 26 24.37 -9.82 -2.97
C THR A 26 23.97 -9.63 -4.43
N ASP A 27 22.80 -10.15 -4.81
CA ASP A 27 22.30 -10.13 -6.19
C ASP A 27 21.27 -9.01 -6.43
N ILE A 28 20.90 -8.27 -5.39
CA ILE A 28 19.96 -7.15 -5.49
C ILE A 28 20.75 -5.88 -5.74
N GLY A 29 20.43 -5.19 -6.83
CA GLY A 29 21.08 -3.94 -7.20
C GLY A 29 20.23 -2.70 -6.96
N ALA A 30 18.91 -2.87 -6.74
CA ALA A 30 17.99 -1.75 -6.56
C ALA A 30 16.86 -2.11 -5.61
N VAL A 31 16.55 -1.19 -4.70
CA VAL A 31 15.40 -1.30 -3.81
C VAL A 31 14.63 0.01 -3.92
N VAL A 32 13.33 -0.09 -4.18
CA VAL A 32 12.43 1.06 -4.18
C VAL A 32 11.47 0.91 -3.02
N THR A 33 11.39 1.91 -2.19
CA THR A 33 10.50 1.94 -1.02
C THR A 33 9.56 3.12 -1.17
N PHE A 34 8.27 2.85 -1.13
CA PHE A 34 7.24 3.86 -1.10
C PHE A 34 6.42 3.73 0.17
N ALA A 35 6.25 4.83 0.88
CA ALA A 35 5.35 4.90 2.02
C ALA A 35 4.29 5.97 1.74
N GLY A 36 3.02 5.58 1.83
CA GLY A 36 1.90 6.51 1.73
C GLY A 36 1.45 6.95 3.09
N LEU A 37 1.24 8.25 3.25
CA LEU A 37 0.85 8.84 4.52
C LEU A 37 -0.55 9.43 4.46
N CYS A 38 -1.20 9.52 5.60
CA CYS A 38 -2.49 10.18 5.72
C CYS A 38 -2.29 11.69 5.66
N ARG A 39 -2.74 12.32 4.57
CA ARG A 39 -2.59 13.75 4.38
C ARG A 39 -3.84 14.49 4.85
N ASP A 40 -3.64 15.53 5.62
CA ASP A 40 -4.73 16.40 6.09
C ASP A 40 -4.85 17.60 5.16
N GLU A 41 -5.68 17.48 4.13
CA GLU A 41 -5.96 18.61 3.23
C GLU A 41 -6.85 19.63 3.93
N GLY A 42 -6.36 20.85 4.05
CA GLY A 42 -7.11 21.97 4.62
C GLY A 42 -7.24 21.95 6.14
N GLY A 43 -6.56 21.07 6.83
CA GLY A 43 -6.54 21.06 8.30
C GLY A 43 -7.84 20.63 8.96
N LYS A 44 -8.74 19.96 8.23
CA LYS A 44 -10.07 19.60 8.73
C LYS A 44 -10.21 18.15 9.16
N LEU A 45 -9.23 17.33 8.85
CA LEU A 45 -9.28 15.89 9.10
C LEU A 45 -8.90 15.57 10.54
N ALA A 46 -9.78 14.90 11.27
CA ALA A 46 -9.49 14.39 12.61
C ALA A 46 -8.87 13.00 12.52
N ALA A 47 -9.42 12.14 11.66
CA ALA A 47 -8.91 10.79 11.44
C ALA A 47 -9.41 10.26 10.12
N LEU A 48 -8.61 9.38 9.51
CA LEU A 48 -9.02 8.57 8.36
C LEU A 48 -9.28 7.17 8.88
N GLU A 49 -10.43 6.60 8.57
CA GLU A 49 -10.73 5.23 8.92
C GLU A 49 -10.78 4.38 7.66
N LEU A 50 -9.94 3.35 7.63
CA LEU A 50 -9.84 2.43 6.49
C LEU A 50 -10.41 1.08 6.89
N GLU A 51 -11.32 0.56 6.08
CA GLU A 51 -11.96 -0.72 6.30
C GLU A 51 -11.75 -1.64 5.12
N HIS A 52 -11.84 -2.94 5.36
CA HIS A 52 -11.68 -3.96 4.34
C HIS A 52 -12.46 -5.21 4.73
N TYR A 53 -12.69 -6.09 3.77
CA TYR A 53 -13.20 -7.43 4.07
C TYR A 53 -12.03 -8.34 4.39
N PRO A 54 -11.96 -8.90 5.63
CA PRO A 54 -10.87 -9.79 6.01
C PRO A 54 -10.71 -10.96 5.04
N GLY A 55 -9.48 -11.24 4.65
CA GLY A 55 -9.15 -12.27 3.68
C GLY A 55 -9.23 -11.82 2.24
N MET A 56 -10.21 -11.01 1.87
CA MET A 56 -10.37 -10.54 0.49
C MET A 56 -9.25 -9.58 0.09
N ALA A 57 -8.89 -8.65 0.98
CA ALA A 57 -7.85 -7.68 0.68
C ALA A 57 -6.50 -8.36 0.46
N GLU A 58 -6.13 -9.28 1.34
CA GLU A 58 -4.88 -10.02 1.21
C GLU A 58 -4.85 -10.85 -0.06
N GLU A 59 -5.96 -11.50 -0.39
CA GLU A 59 -6.07 -12.35 -1.58
C GLU A 59 -5.92 -11.52 -2.86
N GLU A 60 -6.58 -10.37 -2.93
CA GLU A 60 -6.48 -9.48 -4.07
C GLU A 60 -5.09 -8.85 -4.19
N MET A 61 -4.50 -8.43 -3.09
CA MET A 61 -3.14 -7.92 -3.08
C MET A 61 -2.15 -9.00 -3.54
N SER A 62 -2.35 -10.22 -3.09
CA SER A 62 -1.51 -11.35 -3.48
C SER A 62 -1.59 -11.60 -4.98
N ARG A 63 -2.80 -11.54 -5.54
CA ARG A 63 -3.02 -11.73 -6.98
C ARG A 63 -2.29 -10.67 -7.80
N VAL A 64 -2.33 -9.42 -7.37
CA VAL A 64 -1.68 -8.34 -8.10
C VAL A 64 -0.16 -8.40 -7.93
N VAL A 65 0.33 -8.81 -6.77
CA VAL A 65 1.77 -9.08 -6.59
C VAL A 65 2.22 -10.19 -7.52
N ASP A 66 1.42 -11.25 -7.70
CA ASP A 66 1.74 -12.29 -8.68
C ASP A 66 1.88 -11.71 -10.08
N GLN A 67 1.00 -10.82 -10.48
CA GLN A 67 1.10 -10.15 -11.78
C GLN A 67 2.39 -9.34 -11.91
N ALA A 68 2.79 -8.65 -10.86
CA ALA A 68 4.03 -7.89 -10.87
C ALA A 68 5.24 -8.81 -11.03
N ILE A 69 5.24 -9.93 -10.32
CA ILE A 69 6.33 -10.92 -10.39
C ILE A 69 6.44 -11.53 -11.78
N GLU A 70 5.32 -11.72 -12.47
CA GLU A 70 5.32 -12.22 -13.85
C GLU A 70 5.87 -11.21 -14.83
N ARG A 71 5.63 -9.91 -14.60
CA ARG A 71 5.99 -8.85 -15.53
C ARG A 71 7.42 -8.36 -15.36
N TRP A 72 7.94 -8.41 -14.15
CA TRP A 72 9.27 -7.88 -13.83
C TRP A 72 10.10 -8.89 -13.06
N PRO A 73 11.41 -8.92 -13.27
CA PRO A 73 12.31 -9.83 -12.56
C PRO A 73 12.56 -9.32 -11.13
N LEU A 74 11.61 -9.51 -10.26
CA LEU A 74 11.71 -9.09 -8.87
C LEU A 74 12.37 -10.16 -8.02
N GLN A 75 13.22 -9.74 -7.08
CA GLN A 75 13.88 -10.61 -6.12
C GLN A 75 13.27 -10.49 -4.73
N GLY A 76 12.47 -9.47 -4.50
CA GLY A 76 11.73 -9.30 -3.28
C GLY A 76 10.63 -8.30 -3.46
N VAL A 77 9.54 -8.48 -2.71
CA VAL A 77 8.42 -7.55 -2.71
C VAL A 77 7.73 -7.58 -1.35
N THR A 78 7.41 -6.40 -0.85
CA THR A 78 6.64 -6.23 0.38
C THR A 78 5.50 -5.26 0.12
N VAL A 79 4.29 -5.65 0.48
CA VAL A 79 3.13 -4.78 0.46
C VAL A 79 2.45 -4.89 1.81
N ILE A 80 2.34 -3.76 2.52
CA ILE A 80 1.66 -3.71 3.81
C ILE A 80 0.64 -2.59 3.73
N HIS A 81 -0.61 -2.89 4.06
CA HIS A 81 -1.66 -1.89 4.10
C HIS A 81 -2.31 -1.90 5.47
N ARG A 82 -2.40 -0.74 6.08
CA ARG A 82 -3.04 -0.59 7.37
C ARG A 82 -4.54 -0.41 7.23
N TYR A 83 -5.28 -0.78 8.25
CA TYR A 83 -6.71 -0.51 8.37
C TYR A 83 -7.00 0.07 9.74
N GLY A 84 -8.25 0.48 9.96
CA GLY A 84 -8.67 1.11 11.19
C GLY A 84 -8.48 2.62 11.14
N LYS A 85 -8.52 3.26 12.28
CA LYS A 85 -8.37 4.72 12.38
C LYS A 85 -6.91 5.12 12.30
N ILE A 86 -6.62 6.03 11.40
CA ILE A 86 -5.26 6.51 11.15
C ILE A 86 -5.26 8.02 11.29
N ALA A 87 -4.34 8.52 12.11
CA ALA A 87 -4.21 9.96 12.35
C ALA A 87 -3.58 10.66 11.14
N PRO A 88 -3.87 11.95 10.93
CA PRO A 88 -3.16 12.73 9.93
C PRO A 88 -1.66 12.68 10.15
N GLY A 89 -0.91 12.46 9.07
CA GLY A 89 0.54 12.31 9.13
C GLY A 89 1.03 10.90 9.36
N ALA A 90 0.16 9.98 9.78
CA ALA A 90 0.56 8.59 10.03
C ALA A 90 0.63 7.80 8.72
N GLN A 91 1.35 6.70 8.75
CA GLN A 91 1.54 5.82 7.60
C GLN A 91 0.30 5.01 7.30
N ILE A 92 0.01 4.81 6.01
CA ILE A 92 -1.13 4.00 5.55
C ILE A 92 -0.64 2.74 4.86
N VAL A 93 0.32 2.87 3.97
CA VAL A 93 0.69 1.79 3.06
C VAL A 93 2.20 1.80 2.80
N LEU A 94 2.75 0.61 2.63
CA LEU A 94 4.16 0.42 2.28
C LEU A 94 4.24 -0.49 1.06
N VAL A 95 5.04 -0.10 0.08
CA VAL A 95 5.42 -0.95 -1.03
C VAL A 95 6.93 -0.94 -1.14
N VAL A 96 7.54 -2.11 -1.12
CA VAL A 96 8.97 -2.25 -1.33
C VAL A 96 9.19 -3.26 -2.44
N THR A 97 9.98 -2.89 -3.42
CA THR A 97 10.38 -3.79 -4.51
C THR A 97 11.89 -3.86 -4.60
N ALA A 98 12.40 -5.07 -4.82
CA ALA A 98 13.84 -5.32 -4.95
C ALA A 98 14.09 -6.08 -6.24
N SER A 99 15.09 -5.63 -7.00
CA SER A 99 15.47 -6.24 -8.26
C SER A 99 16.97 -6.07 -8.49
N SER A 100 17.51 -6.77 -9.47
CA SER A 100 18.92 -6.60 -9.86
C SER A 100 19.17 -5.21 -10.43
N HIS A 101 18.17 -4.61 -11.09
CA HIS A 101 18.28 -3.32 -11.75
C HIS A 101 17.12 -2.40 -11.40
N ARG A 102 17.38 -1.09 -11.44
CA ARG A 102 16.43 -0.07 -10.98
C ARG A 102 15.13 0.01 -11.79
N VAL A 103 15.17 -0.25 -13.09
CA VAL A 103 14.00 -0.09 -13.95
C VAL A 103 12.86 -1.00 -13.49
N ALA A 104 13.13 -2.27 -13.29
CA ALA A 104 12.11 -3.21 -12.81
C ALA A 104 11.60 -2.83 -11.42
N ALA A 105 12.49 -2.39 -10.53
CA ALA A 105 12.09 -2.01 -9.18
C ALA A 105 11.13 -0.82 -9.21
N PHE A 106 11.42 0.23 -9.99
CA PHE A 106 10.54 1.38 -10.11
C PHE A 106 9.22 1.04 -10.80
N GLU A 107 9.26 0.31 -11.90
CA GLU A 107 8.05 0.00 -12.65
C GLU A 107 7.11 -0.89 -11.85
N ALA A 108 7.64 -1.89 -11.18
CA ALA A 108 6.83 -2.76 -10.34
C ALA A 108 6.21 -2.00 -9.16
N ALA A 109 6.97 -1.11 -8.53
CA ALA A 109 6.46 -0.30 -7.44
C ALA A 109 5.32 0.60 -7.92
N THR A 110 5.47 1.24 -9.07
CA THR A 110 4.42 2.08 -9.66
C THR A 110 3.17 1.26 -9.97
N PHE A 111 3.33 0.09 -10.57
CA PHE A 111 2.22 -0.80 -10.87
C PHE A 111 1.44 -1.18 -9.61
N LEU A 112 2.16 -1.56 -8.55
CA LEU A 112 1.52 -1.94 -7.28
C LEU A 112 0.81 -0.75 -6.63
N MET A 113 1.42 0.42 -6.67
CA MET A 113 0.81 1.64 -6.13
C MET A 113 -0.46 2.03 -6.87
N ASP A 114 -0.44 1.94 -8.19
CA ASP A 114 -1.62 2.25 -9.01
C ASP A 114 -2.77 1.32 -8.64
N TYR A 115 -2.49 0.04 -8.45
CA TYR A 115 -3.49 -0.91 -8.01
C TYR A 115 -4.05 -0.53 -6.63
N LEU A 116 -3.17 -0.30 -5.67
CA LEU A 116 -3.59 -0.02 -4.29
C LEU A 116 -4.43 1.26 -4.21
N LYS A 117 -4.12 2.24 -5.04
CA LYS A 117 -4.84 3.51 -5.05
C LYS A 117 -6.21 3.41 -5.71
N THR A 118 -6.36 2.55 -6.73
CA THR A 118 -7.55 2.57 -7.58
C THR A 118 -8.43 1.34 -7.47
N ARG A 119 -7.89 0.19 -7.08
CA ARG A 119 -8.61 -1.09 -7.16
C ARG A 119 -8.56 -1.96 -5.91
N ALA A 120 -7.74 -1.59 -4.93
CA ALA A 120 -7.68 -2.38 -3.70
C ALA A 120 -9.03 -2.35 -2.99
N PRO A 121 -9.48 -3.47 -2.40
CA PRO A 121 -10.82 -3.56 -1.80
C PRO A 121 -10.85 -2.95 -0.41
N PHE A 122 -10.57 -1.67 -0.36
CA PHE A 122 -10.67 -0.86 0.84
C PHE A 122 -11.68 0.26 0.61
N TRP A 123 -12.38 0.65 1.64
CA TRP A 123 -13.13 1.89 1.62
C TRP A 123 -12.66 2.75 2.78
N LYS A 124 -12.87 4.06 2.66
CA LYS A 124 -12.40 4.99 3.66
C LYS A 124 -13.53 5.89 4.15
N LYS A 125 -13.45 6.24 5.41
CA LYS A 125 -14.33 7.19 6.06
C LYS A 125 -13.45 8.27 6.67
N GLU A 126 -13.68 9.51 6.24
CA GLU A 126 -13.00 10.65 6.82
C GLU A 126 -13.82 11.16 7.99
N HIS A 127 -13.18 11.26 9.14
CA HIS A 127 -13.77 11.88 10.32
C HIS A 127 -13.21 13.30 10.42
N HIS A 128 -14.10 14.28 10.32
CA HIS A 128 -13.71 15.68 10.34
C HIS A 128 -13.75 16.23 11.75
N LYS A 129 -12.96 17.30 11.99
CA LYS A 129 -12.87 17.93 13.31
C LYS A 129 -14.20 18.54 13.77
N ASP A 130 -15.09 18.87 12.84
CA ASP A 130 -16.41 19.42 13.14
C ASP A 130 -17.45 18.34 13.48
N GLY A 131 -17.06 17.06 13.50
CA GLY A 131 -17.94 15.95 13.79
C GLY A 131 -18.63 15.34 12.58
N THR A 132 -18.47 15.91 11.38
CA THR A 132 -19.03 15.32 10.16
C THR A 132 -18.14 14.21 9.65
N ALA A 133 -18.68 13.39 8.75
CA ALA A 133 -17.95 12.28 8.15
C ALA A 133 -18.29 12.17 6.67
N ALA A 134 -17.31 11.70 5.89
CA ALA A 134 -17.49 11.43 4.46
C ALA A 134 -16.94 10.06 4.14
N VAL A 135 -17.68 9.28 3.35
CA VAL A 135 -17.28 7.91 2.98
C VAL A 135 -16.98 7.87 1.49
N SER A 136 -15.88 7.21 1.13
CA SER A 136 -15.56 6.96 -0.27
C SER A 136 -15.02 5.54 -0.45
N TYR A 137 -15.20 5.03 -1.67
CA TYR A 137 -14.81 3.67 -2.03
C TYR A 137 -13.71 3.72 -3.07
N THR A 138 -12.70 2.88 -2.91
CA THR A 138 -11.68 2.67 -3.94
C THR A 138 -12.09 1.57 -4.90
N HIS A 139 -13.15 0.86 -4.59
CA HIS A 139 -13.58 -0.33 -5.31
C HIS A 139 -14.30 0.03 -6.61
N LEU A 140 -14.11 -0.80 -7.63
CA LEU A 140 -14.57 -0.52 -8.99
C LEU A 140 -15.99 -0.98 -9.30
N THR A 141 -16.75 -1.47 -8.36
CA THR A 141 -18.14 -1.84 -8.61
C THR A 141 -19.03 -0.62 -8.81
N LEU A 142 -18.52 0.56 -8.46
CA LEU A 142 -19.21 1.81 -8.68
C LEU A 142 -18.55 2.60 -9.78
N PRO A 143 -19.29 3.51 -10.44
CA PRO A 143 -18.67 4.42 -11.39
C PRO A 143 -17.50 5.14 -10.74
N THR A 144 -16.48 5.40 -11.53
CA THR A 144 -15.22 5.95 -11.03
C THR A 144 -15.32 7.45 -10.76
N ILE A 145 -16.36 7.87 -10.12
CA ILE A 145 -16.48 9.24 -9.65
C ILE A 145 -15.72 9.44 -8.35
N TYR A 146 -15.24 8.36 -7.74
CA TYR A 146 -14.45 8.44 -6.54
C TYR A 146 -12.98 8.32 -6.87
N SER A 147 -12.27 9.39 -6.72
CA SER A 147 -10.81 9.34 -6.79
C SER A 147 -10.25 9.34 -5.39
N VAL A 148 -9.22 8.61 -5.25
CA VAL A 148 -8.60 8.40 -3.95
C VAL A 148 -7.22 9.00 -3.96
#